data_36aa8903ee6971e21098fc6aaef1f3b8
#
_entry.id   36aa8903ee6971e21098fc6aaef1f3b8
#
_cell.length_a   1.000
_cell.length_b   1.000
_cell.length_c   1.000
_cell.angle_alpha   90.00
_cell.angle_beta   90.00
_cell.angle_gamma   90.00
#
_symmetry.space_group_name_H-M   'P 1'
#
loop_
_entity.id
_entity.type
_entity.pdbx_description
1 polymer ?
#
loop_
_entity_poly.entity_id
_entity_poly.type
_entity_poly.pdbx_seq_one_letter_code
_entity_poly.pdbx_strand_id
1 'polypeptide(L)'
;VTPFLDTNVLVYAALSDDPRCAIAERLLAAGGAISVQVLNEFANVARTKLKWSWPDIEAMLTLVRSRSGRVQPLALSTHEAALVFARDHSVGFYDALIVAAALEAGCDTVLTEDMQHGRKFGALTIVNPFIESAP
;
A
#
# COMPACT_ATOMS: atom_id res chain seq x y z
N VAL A 1 11.21 0.77 -12.63
CA VAL A 1 9.91 0.21 -12.21
C VAL A 1 9.50 0.86 -10.89
N THR A 2 8.27 1.39 -10.84
CA THR A 2 7.77 2.01 -9.62
C THR A 2 7.31 0.93 -8.63
N PRO A 3 7.53 1.13 -7.32
CA PRO A 3 7.01 0.22 -6.32
C PRO A 3 5.50 0.42 -6.13
N PHE A 4 4.87 -0.58 -5.51
CA PHE A 4 3.50 -0.48 -5.04
C PHE A 4 3.52 -0.12 -3.56
N LEU A 5 2.71 0.86 -3.16
CA LEU A 5 2.62 1.33 -1.77
C LEU A 5 1.37 0.74 -1.11
N ASP A 6 1.58 -0.01 -0.02
CA ASP A 6 0.46 -0.51 0.78
C ASP A 6 -0.08 0.60 1.69
N THR A 7 -1.24 0.37 2.25
CA THR A 7 -1.99 1.34 3.06
C THR A 7 -1.20 1.90 4.22
N ASN A 8 -0.40 1.08 4.92
CA ASN A 8 0.37 1.55 6.09
C ASN A 8 1.34 2.67 5.73
N VAL A 9 1.89 2.69 4.51
CA VAL A 9 2.76 3.79 4.07
C VAL A 9 1.98 5.11 4.07
N LEU A 10 0.75 5.10 3.56
CA LEU A 10 -0.10 6.30 3.54
C LEU A 10 -0.47 6.73 4.95
N VAL A 11 -0.79 5.76 5.81
CA VAL A 11 -1.15 6.05 7.21
C VAL A 11 0.00 6.72 7.94
N TYR A 12 1.23 6.20 7.80
CA TYR A 12 2.39 6.82 8.44
C TYR A 12 2.70 8.21 7.87
N ALA A 13 2.49 8.43 6.60
CA ALA A 13 2.65 9.76 6.00
C ALA A 13 1.67 10.78 6.61
N ALA A 14 0.54 10.32 7.13
CA ALA A 14 -0.48 11.15 7.80
C ALA A 14 -0.22 11.37 9.30
N LEU A 15 0.74 10.65 9.89
CA LEU A 15 1.03 10.69 11.34
C LEU A 15 2.30 11.49 11.62
N SER A 16 2.18 12.81 11.69
CA SER A 16 3.33 13.72 11.82
C SER A 16 4.22 13.45 13.06
N ASP A 17 3.66 12.87 14.11
CA ASP A 17 4.40 12.57 15.34
C ASP A 17 5.06 11.19 15.32
N ASP A 18 4.83 10.38 14.31
CA ASP A 18 5.41 9.05 14.19
C ASP A 18 6.79 9.14 13.52
N PRO A 19 7.82 8.44 14.05
CA PRO A 19 9.16 8.46 13.42
C PRO A 19 9.19 7.90 12.01
N ARG A 20 8.19 7.09 11.62
CA ARG A 20 8.08 6.55 10.25
C ARG A 20 7.51 7.56 9.25
N CYS A 21 6.97 8.67 9.72
CA CYS A 21 6.36 9.68 8.87
C CYS A 21 7.32 10.20 7.79
N ALA A 22 8.55 10.54 8.16
CA ALA A 22 9.53 11.08 7.22
C ALA A 22 9.87 10.08 6.10
N ILE A 23 10.01 8.80 6.45
CA ILE A 23 10.24 7.74 5.45
C ILE A 23 9.04 7.62 4.52
N ALA A 24 7.84 7.55 5.09
CA ALA A 24 6.59 7.42 4.33
C ALA A 24 6.38 8.62 3.38
N GLU A 25 6.64 9.83 3.84
CA GLU A 25 6.52 11.02 3.01
C GLU A 25 7.48 10.99 1.82
N ARG A 26 8.72 10.54 2.04
CA ARG A 26 9.69 10.40 0.94
C ARG A 26 9.25 9.37 -0.09
N LEU A 27 8.69 8.25 0.37
CA LEU A 27 8.17 7.21 -0.52
C LEU A 27 7.00 7.74 -1.36
N LEU A 28 6.08 8.45 -0.72
CA LEU A 28 4.95 9.04 -1.40
C LEU A 28 5.39 10.11 -2.41
N ALA A 29 6.35 10.96 -2.02
CA ALA A 29 6.89 12.00 -2.91
C ALA A 29 7.63 11.43 -4.13
N ALA A 30 8.30 10.28 -3.96
CA ALA A 30 8.98 9.60 -5.06
C ALA A 30 8.01 8.99 -6.08
N GLY A 31 6.76 8.87 -5.70
CA GLY A 31 5.73 8.24 -6.52
C GLY A 31 5.75 6.73 -6.40
N GLY A 32 4.61 6.13 -6.60
CA GLY A 32 4.46 4.68 -6.57
C GLY A 32 3.05 4.34 -7.02
N ALA A 33 2.82 3.09 -7.37
CA ALA A 33 1.48 2.61 -7.68
C ALA A 33 0.73 2.36 -6.39
N ILE A 34 -0.56 2.58 -6.41
CA ILE A 34 -1.49 2.21 -5.35
C ILE A 34 -2.70 1.55 -6.00
N SER A 35 -3.63 1.07 -5.19
CA SER A 35 -4.89 0.54 -5.70
C SER A 35 -6.08 1.24 -5.07
N VAL A 36 -7.26 1.03 -5.65
CA VAL A 36 -8.53 1.49 -5.05
C VAL A 36 -8.69 0.90 -3.65
N GLN A 37 -8.26 -0.35 -3.43
CA GLN A 37 -8.29 -0.98 -2.11
C GLN A 37 -7.47 -0.18 -1.09
N VAL A 38 -6.28 0.29 -1.48
CA VAL A 38 -5.43 1.13 -0.61
C VAL A 38 -6.15 2.43 -0.26
N LEU A 39 -6.79 3.07 -1.22
CA LEU A 39 -7.57 4.30 -0.96
C LEU A 39 -8.71 4.03 0.02
N ASN A 40 -9.42 2.92 -0.16
CA ASN A 40 -10.53 2.52 0.70
C ASN A 40 -10.06 2.26 2.13
N GLU A 41 -8.98 1.51 2.29
CA GLU A 41 -8.43 1.20 3.61
C GLU A 41 -7.93 2.46 4.31
N PHE A 42 -7.26 3.35 3.59
CA PHE A 42 -6.82 4.62 4.17
C PHE A 42 -8.00 5.46 4.66
N ALA A 43 -9.03 5.62 3.83
CA ALA A 43 -10.22 6.40 4.20
C ALA A 43 -10.87 5.83 5.47
N ASN A 44 -10.98 4.51 5.56
CA ASN A 44 -11.54 3.84 6.73
C ASN A 44 -10.70 4.07 7.99
N VAL A 45 -9.39 3.88 7.91
CA VAL A 45 -8.47 4.08 9.04
C VAL A 45 -8.48 5.54 9.49
N ALA A 46 -8.39 6.47 8.55
CA ALA A 46 -8.40 7.90 8.85
C ALA A 46 -9.68 8.30 9.57
N ARG A 47 -10.83 7.79 9.13
CA ARG A 47 -12.11 8.10 9.76
C ARG A 47 -12.30 7.43 11.11
N THR A 48 -12.03 6.12 11.19
CA THR A 48 -12.39 5.32 12.37
C THR A 48 -11.33 5.34 13.47
N LYS A 49 -10.06 5.35 13.11
CA LYS A 49 -8.95 5.32 14.08
C LYS A 49 -8.35 6.69 14.34
N LEU A 50 -8.10 7.46 13.28
CA LEU A 50 -7.49 8.79 13.42
C LEU A 50 -8.51 9.88 13.69
N LYS A 51 -9.79 9.60 13.51
CA LYS A 51 -10.90 10.52 13.76
C LYS A 51 -10.84 11.79 12.92
N TRP A 52 -10.32 11.68 11.70
CA TRP A 52 -10.26 12.80 10.77
C TRP A 52 -11.64 13.18 10.25
N SER A 53 -11.82 14.47 9.94
CA SER A 53 -12.98 14.97 9.23
C SER A 53 -13.00 14.46 7.79
N TRP A 54 -14.18 14.37 7.18
CA TRP A 54 -14.27 13.98 5.76
C TRP A 54 -13.50 14.94 4.85
N PRO A 55 -13.57 16.28 5.03
CA PRO A 55 -12.75 17.18 4.21
C PRO A 55 -11.25 16.91 4.29
N ASP A 56 -10.72 16.60 5.47
CA ASP A 56 -9.30 16.28 5.64
C ASP A 56 -8.94 14.97 4.94
N ILE A 57 -9.82 13.97 5.02
CA ILE A 57 -9.63 12.70 4.31
C ILE A 57 -9.62 12.93 2.80
N GLU A 58 -10.56 13.69 2.28
CA GLU A 58 -10.64 14.02 0.85
C GLU A 58 -9.38 14.75 0.37
N ALA A 59 -8.89 15.71 1.16
CA ALA A 59 -7.67 16.46 0.82
C ALA A 59 -6.45 15.54 0.74
N MET A 60 -6.29 14.63 1.71
CA MET A 60 -5.18 13.68 1.69
C MET A 60 -5.28 12.71 0.51
N LEU A 61 -6.47 12.19 0.23
CA LEU A 61 -6.66 11.28 -0.91
C LEU A 61 -6.38 11.97 -2.24
N THR A 62 -6.75 13.25 -2.38
CA THR A 62 -6.41 14.04 -3.56
C THR A 62 -4.90 14.20 -3.71
N LEU A 63 -4.21 14.50 -2.62
CA LEU A 63 -2.75 14.61 -2.61
C LEU A 63 -2.08 13.28 -3.00
N VAL A 64 -2.51 12.18 -2.40
CA VAL A 64 -2.00 10.83 -2.69
C VAL A 64 -2.16 10.52 -4.18
N ARG A 65 -3.35 10.75 -4.72
CA ARG A 65 -3.64 10.47 -6.13
C ARG A 65 -2.80 11.34 -7.07
N SER A 66 -2.51 12.58 -6.69
CA SER A 66 -1.67 13.47 -7.50
C SER A 66 -0.20 13.03 -7.53
N ARG A 67 0.26 12.35 -6.47
CA ARG A 67 1.64 11.86 -6.36
C ARG A 67 1.81 10.45 -6.90
N SER A 68 0.73 9.65 -6.88
CA SER A 68 0.77 8.29 -7.38
C SER A 68 0.92 8.27 -8.89
N GLY A 69 1.83 7.44 -9.39
CA GLY A 69 1.98 7.21 -10.82
C GLY A 69 0.85 6.38 -11.42
N ARG A 70 0.14 5.61 -10.60
CA ARG A 70 -0.93 4.74 -11.06
C ARG A 70 -1.83 4.34 -9.90
N VAL A 71 -3.13 4.41 -10.12
CA VAL A 71 -4.14 3.83 -9.22
C VAL A 71 -4.74 2.61 -9.90
N GLN A 72 -4.39 1.42 -9.41
CA GLN A 72 -4.87 0.16 -9.98
C GLN A 72 -6.33 -0.06 -9.58
N PRO A 73 -7.22 -0.35 -10.54
CA PRO A 73 -8.62 -0.63 -10.22
C PRO A 73 -8.78 -1.90 -9.37
N LEU A 74 -9.84 -1.95 -8.59
CA LEU A 74 -10.26 -3.17 -7.90
C LEU A 74 -11.31 -3.86 -8.76
N ALA A 75 -10.84 -4.72 -9.67
CA ALA A 75 -11.68 -5.42 -10.63
C ALA A 75 -12.05 -6.82 -10.14
N LEU A 76 -12.99 -7.47 -10.82
CA LEU A 76 -13.33 -8.87 -10.53
C LEU A 76 -12.10 -9.77 -10.71
N SER A 77 -11.29 -9.52 -11.74
CA SER A 77 -10.06 -10.26 -11.98
C SER A 77 -9.07 -10.16 -10.82
N THR A 78 -9.00 -8.99 -10.18
CA THR A 78 -8.16 -8.78 -8.99
C THR A 78 -8.62 -9.65 -7.84
N HIS A 79 -9.93 -9.69 -7.60
CA HIS A 79 -10.56 -10.54 -6.59
C HIS A 79 -10.24 -12.02 -6.84
N GLU A 80 -10.43 -12.48 -8.07
CA GLU A 80 -10.18 -13.88 -8.44
C GLU A 80 -8.71 -14.25 -8.24
N ALA A 81 -7.80 -13.39 -8.67
CA ALA A 81 -6.37 -13.59 -8.45
C ALA A 81 -6.01 -13.64 -6.97
N ALA A 82 -6.63 -12.78 -6.15
CA ALA A 82 -6.40 -12.76 -4.71
C ALA A 82 -6.84 -14.06 -4.03
N LEU A 83 -7.96 -14.64 -4.48
CA LEU A 83 -8.39 -15.94 -3.95
C LEU A 83 -7.34 -17.02 -4.19
N VAL A 84 -6.77 -17.05 -5.40
CA VAL A 84 -5.71 -18.02 -5.75
C VAL A 84 -4.46 -17.80 -4.90
N PHE A 85 -4.01 -16.55 -4.77
CA PHE A 85 -2.84 -16.22 -3.94
C PHE A 85 -3.05 -16.59 -2.48
N ALA A 86 -4.21 -16.27 -1.92
CA ALA A 86 -4.51 -16.59 -0.52
C ALA A 86 -4.48 -18.09 -0.28
N ARG A 87 -5.05 -18.86 -1.20
CA ARG A 87 -5.08 -20.31 -1.12
C ARG A 87 -3.69 -20.93 -1.25
N ASP A 88 -2.93 -20.49 -2.28
CA ASP A 88 -1.68 -21.15 -2.64
C ASP A 88 -0.49 -20.72 -1.78
N HIS A 89 -0.53 -19.52 -1.21
CA HIS A 89 0.58 -18.96 -0.45
C HIS A 89 0.29 -18.76 1.04
N SER A 90 -0.90 -19.15 1.49
CA SER A 90 -1.31 -19.05 2.92
C SER A 90 -1.17 -17.62 3.46
N VAL A 91 -1.57 -16.63 2.68
CA VAL A 91 -1.64 -15.23 3.10
C VAL A 91 -3.09 -14.83 3.32
N GLY A 92 -3.31 -13.81 4.16
CA GLY A 92 -4.65 -13.27 4.38
C GLY A 92 -5.24 -12.71 3.09
N PHE A 93 -6.56 -12.71 3.00
CA PHE A 93 -7.24 -12.33 1.75
C PHE A 93 -6.93 -10.88 1.34
N TYR A 94 -6.95 -9.94 2.30
CA TYR A 94 -6.68 -8.53 1.99
C TYR A 94 -5.22 -8.29 1.62
N ASP A 95 -4.27 -9.03 2.20
CA ASP A 95 -2.88 -9.01 1.77
C ASP A 95 -2.74 -9.57 0.35
N ALA A 96 -3.49 -10.62 0.04
CA ALA A 96 -3.52 -11.19 -1.31
C ALA A 96 -4.09 -10.20 -2.33
N LEU A 97 -5.07 -9.36 -1.96
CA LEU A 97 -5.57 -8.30 -2.83
C LEU A 97 -4.50 -7.26 -3.15
N ILE A 98 -3.67 -6.92 -2.17
CA ILE A 98 -2.54 -6.01 -2.39
C ILE A 98 -1.53 -6.62 -3.36
N VAL A 99 -1.17 -7.88 -3.15
CA VAL A 99 -0.25 -8.61 -4.05
C VAL A 99 -0.80 -8.68 -5.47
N ALA A 100 -2.06 -9.05 -5.62
CA ALA A 100 -2.71 -9.15 -6.92
C ALA A 100 -2.73 -7.80 -7.64
N ALA A 101 -3.08 -6.72 -6.95
CA ALA A 101 -3.11 -5.38 -7.52
C ALA A 101 -1.70 -4.91 -7.93
N ALA A 102 -0.68 -5.20 -7.13
CA ALA A 102 0.69 -4.85 -7.45
C ALA A 102 1.18 -5.56 -8.72
N LEU A 103 0.88 -6.84 -8.87
CA LEU A 103 1.22 -7.59 -10.07
C LEU A 103 0.47 -7.07 -11.30
N GLU A 104 -0.81 -6.76 -11.17
CA GLU A 104 -1.60 -6.18 -12.26
C GLU A 104 -1.07 -4.81 -12.67
N ALA A 105 -0.55 -4.02 -11.72
CA ALA A 105 0.06 -2.73 -12.00
C ALA A 105 1.46 -2.84 -12.62
N GLY A 106 2.01 -4.04 -12.74
CA GLY A 106 3.35 -4.25 -13.29
C GLY A 106 4.49 -3.92 -12.34
N CYS A 107 4.20 -3.86 -11.04
CA CYS A 107 5.22 -3.60 -10.02
C CYS A 107 6.03 -4.87 -9.72
N ASP A 108 7.28 -4.68 -9.32
CA ASP A 108 8.14 -5.78 -8.85
C ASP A 108 8.40 -5.72 -7.33
N THR A 109 7.89 -4.70 -6.67
CA THR A 109 8.10 -4.48 -5.24
C THR A 109 6.80 -3.96 -4.60
N VAL A 110 6.45 -4.51 -3.43
CA VAL A 110 5.42 -3.94 -2.55
C VAL A 110 6.10 -3.42 -1.31
N LEU A 111 5.90 -2.14 -1.00
CA LEU A 111 6.39 -1.51 0.23
C LEU A 111 5.30 -1.60 1.29
N THR A 112 5.55 -2.40 2.31
CA THR A 112 4.61 -2.65 3.40
C THR A 112 5.33 -3.16 4.65
N GLU A 113 4.77 -2.86 5.83
CA GLU A 113 5.25 -3.46 7.07
C GLU A 113 4.42 -4.68 7.49
N ASP A 114 3.29 -4.94 6.82
CA ASP A 114 2.32 -5.94 7.25
C ASP A 114 2.60 -7.36 6.76
N MET A 115 3.48 -7.49 5.76
CA MET A 115 3.88 -8.79 5.23
C MET A 115 5.36 -9.04 5.49
N GLN A 116 5.77 -10.31 5.39
CA GLN A 116 7.14 -10.69 5.70
C GLN A 116 8.13 -10.04 4.73
N HIS A 117 9.07 -9.29 5.29
CA HIS A 117 10.14 -8.65 4.53
C HIS A 117 10.97 -9.68 3.78
N GLY A 118 11.19 -9.44 2.50
CA GLY A 118 11.97 -10.31 1.64
C GLY A 118 11.18 -11.44 0.99
N ARG A 119 9.91 -11.63 1.36
CA ARG A 119 9.07 -12.67 0.75
C ARG A 119 8.84 -12.36 -0.72
N LYS A 120 8.85 -13.41 -1.55
CA LYS A 120 8.65 -13.29 -2.99
C LYS A 120 7.38 -14.00 -3.44
N PHE A 121 6.70 -13.37 -4.40
CA PHE A 121 5.57 -13.94 -5.13
C PHE A 121 5.89 -13.82 -6.62
N GLY A 122 6.56 -14.84 -7.17
CA GLY A 122 7.10 -14.74 -8.52
C GLY A 122 8.16 -13.64 -8.61
N ALA A 123 7.95 -12.67 -9.49
CA ALA A 123 8.85 -11.53 -9.67
C ALA A 123 8.64 -10.41 -8.65
N LEU A 124 7.59 -10.50 -7.82
CA LEU A 124 7.25 -9.48 -6.82
C LEU A 124 7.97 -9.77 -5.51
N THR A 125 8.60 -8.74 -4.94
CA THR A 125 9.28 -8.83 -3.64
C THR A 125 8.60 -7.91 -2.64
N ILE A 126 8.37 -8.42 -1.43
CA ILE A 126 7.88 -7.63 -0.30
C ILE A 126 9.06 -6.96 0.39
N VAL A 127 8.98 -5.65 0.57
CA VAL A 127 10.01 -4.87 1.28
C VAL A 127 9.34 -4.05 2.37
N ASN A 128 9.81 -4.20 3.60
CA ASN A 128 9.40 -3.32 4.69
C ASN A 128 10.34 -2.10 4.71
N PRO A 129 9.85 -0.91 4.31
CA PRO A 129 10.72 0.27 4.21
C PRO A 129 11.05 0.89 5.56
N PHE A 130 10.42 0.41 6.63
CA PHE A 130 10.56 0.95 7.99
C PHE A 130 11.55 0.15 8.84
N ILE A 131 12.12 -0.93 8.32
CA ILE A 131 13.18 -1.67 9.00
C ILE A 131 14.46 -0.84 8.92
N GLU A 132 15.11 -0.61 10.07
CA GLU A 132 16.41 0.05 10.08
C GLU A 132 17.43 -0.84 9.38
N SER A 133 18.18 -0.22 8.46
CA SER A 133 19.31 -0.92 7.86
C SER A 133 20.32 -1.23 8.94
N ALA A 134 20.84 -2.47 8.98
CA ALA A 134 21.95 -2.80 9.86
C ALA A 134 23.13 -1.86 9.57
N PRO A 135 23.83 -1.37 10.60
CA PRO A 135 24.98 -0.50 10.39
C PRO A 135 26.10 -1.21 9.63
#